data_39077723570f13031b7b312773a5a0e2
#
_entry.id   39077723570f13031b7b312773a5a0e2
#
_cell.length_a   1.000
_cell.length_b   1.000
_cell.length_c   1.000
_cell.angle_alpha   90.00
_cell.angle_beta   90.00
_cell.angle_gamma   90.00
#
_symmetry.space_group_name_H-M   'P 1'
#
loop_
_entity.id
_entity.type
_entity.pdbx_description
1 polymer ?
#
loop_
_entity_poly.entity_id
_entity_poly.type
_entity_poly.pdbx_seq_one_letter_code
_entity_poly.pdbx_strand_id
1 'polypeptide(L)'
;MAKRLQFKKNSFGIKKISKRGLSAIVITVILIAVSIAAIGLVWSFASNMINKQVKNSEACFGNFDKVVLNKQYTCYNELGSTDPYTYTLQFSLGIGDVSVDKVIVGVSSPAEIKSYPITNIAGTVPGLDGSDLKLPDKNAGKTYTTADIFNSKIDSIQITPVISGVQCSVSDSVEQIASCTMMGEF
;
A
#
# COMPACT_ATOMS: atom_id res chain seq x y z
N MET A 1 86.67 46.44 51.32
CA MET A 1 86.40 45.47 50.25
C MET A 1 85.04 44.91 50.50
N ALA A 2 83.99 45.41 49.82
CA ALA A 2 82.60 44.91 49.95
C ALA A 2 82.18 44.15 48.69
N LYS A 3 81.97 42.89 48.85
CA LYS A 3 81.58 41.97 47.76
C LYS A 3 80.03 41.98 47.67
N ARG A 4 79.47 42.58 46.66
CA ARG A 4 78.02 42.53 46.37
C ARG A 4 77.66 41.22 45.82
N LEU A 5 76.82 40.46 46.46
CA LEU A 5 76.15 39.29 45.99
C LEU A 5 74.97 39.67 45.11
N GLN A 6 75.05 39.34 43.83
CA GLN A 6 73.97 39.46 42.87
C GLN A 6 72.99 38.29 43.00
N PHE A 7 71.81 38.53 43.47
CA PHE A 7 70.72 37.54 43.49
C PHE A 7 70.09 37.47 42.05
N LYS A 8 70.28 36.31 41.41
CA LYS A 8 69.71 36.03 40.07
C LYS A 8 68.26 35.65 40.25
N LYS A 9 67.31 36.51 39.89
CA LYS A 9 65.86 36.34 39.98
C LYS A 9 65.46 35.37 38.85
N ASN A 10 65.29 34.07 39.17
CA ASN A 10 64.68 33.14 38.25
C ASN A 10 63.20 33.43 38.04
N SER A 11 62.86 34.07 36.93
CA SER A 11 61.51 34.23 36.49
C SER A 11 60.94 32.91 36.01
N PHE A 12 60.10 32.27 36.82
CA PHE A 12 59.35 31.08 36.46
C PHE A 12 58.24 31.54 35.43
N GLY A 13 58.54 31.39 34.18
CA GLY A 13 57.59 31.71 33.11
C GLY A 13 56.37 30.76 33.15
N ILE A 14 55.27 31.21 33.71
CA ILE A 14 53.98 30.53 33.61
C ILE A 14 53.62 30.52 32.13
N LYS A 15 53.76 29.33 31.50
CA LYS A 15 53.32 29.11 30.12
C LYS A 15 51.81 29.38 30.03
N LYS A 16 51.41 30.48 29.41
CA LYS A 16 50.01 30.77 29.12
C LYS A 16 49.44 29.62 28.29
N ILE A 17 48.66 28.73 28.93
CA ILE A 17 47.90 27.71 28.24
C ILE A 17 46.95 28.43 27.27
N SER A 18 47.21 28.23 25.96
CA SER A 18 46.45 28.86 24.87
C SER A 18 45.00 28.43 24.97
N LYS A 19 44.10 29.39 25.29
CA LYS A 19 42.64 29.18 25.32
C LYS A 19 42.06 28.64 24.01
N ARG A 20 42.82 28.67 22.92
CA ARG A 20 42.44 28.16 21.61
C ARG A 20 42.42 26.63 21.51
N GLY A 21 43.21 25.90 22.24
CA GLY A 21 43.27 24.42 22.22
C GLY A 21 42.07 23.78 22.92
N LEU A 22 41.60 24.38 24.03
CA LEU A 22 40.43 23.89 24.73
C LEU A 22 39.13 24.05 23.89
N SER A 23 39.03 25.14 23.16
CA SER A 23 37.88 25.40 22.27
C SER A 23 37.77 24.35 21.14
N ALA A 24 38.89 23.96 20.54
CA ALA A 24 38.92 22.96 19.46
C ALA A 24 38.45 21.57 19.95
N ILE A 25 38.89 21.13 21.12
CA ILE A 25 38.49 19.85 21.71
C ILE A 25 36.99 19.85 22.04
N VAL A 26 36.48 20.93 22.61
CA VAL A 26 35.05 21.02 22.93
C VAL A 26 34.19 20.97 21.66
N ILE A 27 34.61 21.67 20.60
CA ILE A 27 33.88 21.65 19.32
C ILE A 27 33.85 20.22 18.73
N THR A 28 34.96 19.50 18.76
CA THR A 28 35.00 18.12 18.22
C THR A 28 34.10 17.18 18.99
N VAL A 29 34.08 17.27 20.33
CA VAL A 29 33.18 16.46 21.17
C VAL A 29 31.71 16.77 20.88
N ILE A 30 31.35 18.04 20.74
CA ILE A 30 29.98 18.44 20.39
C ILE A 30 29.59 17.91 19.02
N LEU A 31 30.47 18.00 18.03
CA LEU A 31 30.20 17.47 16.69
C LEU A 31 29.98 15.96 16.68
N ILE A 32 30.79 15.22 17.45
CA ILE A 32 30.60 13.76 17.59
C ILE A 32 29.27 13.47 18.28
N ALA A 33 28.92 14.17 19.35
CA ALA A 33 27.67 13.97 20.07
C ALA A 33 26.43 14.25 19.17
N VAL A 34 26.47 15.34 18.40
CA VAL A 34 25.40 15.67 17.45
C VAL A 34 25.32 14.64 16.33
N SER A 35 26.43 14.14 15.83
CA SER A 35 26.46 13.11 14.78
C SER A 35 25.82 11.81 15.26
N ILE A 36 26.15 11.35 16.48
CA ILE A 36 25.55 10.13 17.06
C ILE A 36 24.04 10.33 17.29
N ALA A 37 23.63 11.49 17.80
CA ALA A 37 22.21 11.79 17.96
C ALA A 37 21.46 11.79 16.63
N ALA A 38 22.02 12.38 15.59
CA ALA A 38 21.43 12.39 14.26
C ALA A 38 21.28 10.97 13.67
N ILE A 39 22.29 10.13 13.82
CA ILE A 39 22.25 8.72 13.38
C ILE A 39 21.13 7.98 14.11
N GLY A 40 20.99 8.17 15.43
CA GLY A 40 19.95 7.53 16.22
C GLY A 40 18.54 7.92 15.79
N LEU A 41 18.30 9.18 15.46
CA LEU A 41 17.02 9.67 14.94
C LEU A 41 16.71 9.06 13.57
N VAL A 42 17.66 9.05 12.65
CA VAL A 42 17.49 8.46 11.32
C VAL A 42 17.21 6.97 11.42
N TRP A 43 17.93 6.24 12.28
CA TRP A 43 17.72 4.81 12.49
C TRP A 43 16.32 4.50 13.03
N SER A 44 15.86 5.27 14.03
CA SER A 44 14.52 5.10 14.60
C SER A 44 13.42 5.30 13.54
N PHE A 45 13.56 6.34 12.71
CA PHE A 45 12.62 6.61 11.63
C PHE A 45 12.66 5.51 10.55
N ALA A 46 13.84 5.12 10.11
CA ALA A 46 14.03 4.09 9.08
C ALA A 46 13.50 2.73 9.55
N SER A 47 13.78 2.32 10.79
CA SER A 47 13.29 1.06 11.35
C SER A 47 11.77 0.99 11.41
N ASN A 48 11.11 2.08 11.83
CA ASN A 48 9.66 2.14 11.84
C ASN A 48 9.04 2.04 10.45
N MET A 49 9.67 2.67 9.45
CA MET A 49 9.21 2.65 8.07
C MET A 49 9.38 1.26 7.45
N ILE A 50 10.55 0.63 7.65
CA ILE A 50 10.85 -0.72 7.16
C ILE A 50 9.89 -1.74 7.80
N ASN A 51 9.69 -1.70 9.11
CA ASN A 51 8.79 -2.64 9.79
C ASN A 51 7.34 -2.55 9.29
N LYS A 52 6.86 -1.35 8.97
CA LYS A 52 5.53 -1.18 8.35
C LYS A 52 5.48 -1.77 6.94
N GLN A 53 6.50 -1.52 6.12
CA GLN A 53 6.56 -2.05 4.76
C GLN A 53 6.68 -3.57 4.72
N VAL A 54 7.49 -4.16 5.60
CA VAL A 54 7.65 -5.61 5.71
C VAL A 54 6.33 -6.27 6.10
N LYS A 55 5.65 -5.79 7.13
CA LYS A 55 4.33 -6.31 7.53
C LYS A 55 3.29 -6.20 6.41
N ASN A 56 3.28 -5.10 5.68
CA ASN A 56 2.39 -4.92 4.55
C ASN A 56 2.71 -5.89 3.41
N SER A 57 3.99 -6.11 3.14
CA SER A 57 4.42 -7.06 2.12
C SER A 57 4.09 -8.51 2.51
N GLU A 58 4.29 -8.89 3.77
CA GLU A 58 3.97 -10.24 4.27
C GLU A 58 2.47 -10.56 4.16
N ALA A 59 1.58 -9.61 4.46
CA ALA A 59 0.14 -9.80 4.35
C ALA A 59 -0.31 -10.10 2.90
N CYS A 60 0.34 -9.50 1.92
CA CYS A 60 0.00 -9.65 0.51
C CYS A 60 0.81 -10.74 -0.20
N PHE A 61 2.07 -10.95 0.23
CA PHE A 61 2.97 -11.90 -0.39
C PHE A 61 2.50 -13.34 -0.16
N GLY A 62 2.35 -14.11 -1.21
CA GLY A 62 1.85 -15.49 -1.14
C GLY A 62 0.32 -15.63 -1.19
N ASN A 63 -0.41 -14.50 -1.32
CA ASN A 63 -1.87 -14.50 -1.43
C ASN A 63 -2.38 -13.99 -2.79
N PHE A 64 -1.48 -13.65 -3.73
CA PHE A 64 -1.85 -13.10 -5.03
C PHE A 64 -2.74 -14.04 -5.84
N ASP A 65 -2.44 -15.34 -5.85
CA ASP A 65 -3.19 -16.34 -6.63
C ASP A 65 -4.42 -16.87 -5.90
N LYS A 66 -4.74 -16.34 -4.72
CA LYS A 66 -5.84 -16.85 -3.89
C LYS A 66 -7.11 -16.03 -4.00
N VAL A 67 -7.05 -14.86 -4.58
CA VAL A 67 -8.23 -14.03 -4.87
C VAL A 67 -8.25 -13.82 -6.38
N VAL A 68 -9.17 -14.47 -7.06
CA VAL A 68 -9.20 -14.58 -8.52
C VAL A 68 -10.57 -14.27 -9.09
N LEU A 69 -10.59 -13.82 -10.33
CA LEU A 69 -11.79 -13.70 -11.15
C LEU A 69 -11.99 -14.95 -11.98
N ASN A 70 -13.19 -15.50 -11.97
CA ASN A 70 -13.53 -16.59 -12.86
C ASN A 70 -13.95 -16.03 -14.21
N LYS A 71 -13.08 -16.19 -15.21
CA LYS A 71 -13.28 -15.66 -16.58
C LYS A 71 -14.51 -16.23 -17.25
N GLN A 72 -14.87 -17.49 -16.96
CA GLN A 72 -16.05 -18.14 -17.57
C GLN A 72 -17.37 -17.58 -17.05
N TYR A 73 -17.39 -16.95 -15.88
CA TYR A 73 -18.58 -16.37 -15.26
C TYR A 73 -18.46 -14.85 -15.13
N THR A 74 -17.55 -14.24 -15.94
CA THR A 74 -17.36 -12.78 -16.00
C THR A 74 -17.72 -12.32 -17.41
N CYS A 75 -18.88 -11.66 -17.54
CA CYS A 75 -19.44 -11.25 -18.82
C CYS A 75 -20.27 -9.99 -18.68
N TYR A 76 -20.48 -9.25 -19.77
CA TYR A 76 -21.40 -8.12 -19.79
C TYR A 76 -22.73 -8.49 -20.44
N ASN A 77 -23.82 -7.89 -19.97
CA ASN A 77 -25.12 -7.87 -20.63
C ASN A 77 -25.33 -6.53 -21.29
N GLU A 78 -25.81 -6.57 -22.51
CA GLU A 78 -26.23 -5.39 -23.26
C GLU A 78 -27.71 -5.15 -23.03
N LEU A 79 -28.06 -3.93 -22.60
CA LEU A 79 -29.42 -3.51 -22.33
C LEU A 79 -29.87 -2.51 -23.40
N GLY A 80 -31.03 -2.77 -23.97
CA GLY A 80 -31.60 -1.93 -25.03
C GLY A 80 -31.57 -2.60 -26.39
N SER A 81 -32.48 -2.18 -27.29
CA SER A 81 -32.59 -2.73 -28.66
C SER A 81 -32.08 -1.76 -29.71
N THR A 82 -31.69 -0.55 -29.33
CA THR A 82 -31.26 0.53 -30.22
C THR A 82 -30.11 1.31 -29.59
N ASP A 83 -29.20 1.84 -30.40
CA ASP A 83 -28.09 2.70 -29.97
C ASP A 83 -28.67 4.05 -29.42
N PRO A 84 -28.16 4.56 -28.24
CA PRO A 84 -27.00 4.07 -27.50
C PRO A 84 -27.33 2.88 -26.58
N TYR A 85 -26.53 1.82 -26.72
CA TYR A 85 -26.61 0.66 -25.85
C TYR A 85 -26.09 1.00 -24.45
N THR A 86 -26.66 0.33 -23.45
CA THR A 86 -26.16 0.37 -22.07
C THR A 86 -25.75 -1.04 -21.62
N TYR A 87 -24.88 -1.11 -20.63
CA TYR A 87 -24.25 -2.37 -20.25
C TYR A 87 -24.31 -2.58 -18.73
N THR A 88 -24.51 -3.83 -18.34
CA THR A 88 -24.31 -4.28 -16.96
C THR A 88 -23.24 -5.38 -16.94
N LEU A 89 -22.57 -5.56 -15.80
CA LEU A 89 -21.54 -6.55 -15.65
C LEU A 89 -21.98 -7.63 -14.66
N GLN A 90 -21.79 -8.86 -15.04
CA GLN A 90 -21.78 -10.01 -14.14
C GLN A 90 -20.33 -10.48 -13.98
N PHE A 91 -19.88 -10.71 -12.74
CA PHE A 91 -18.54 -11.21 -12.48
C PHE A 91 -18.55 -12.21 -11.34
N SER A 92 -17.67 -13.18 -11.39
CA SER A 92 -17.52 -14.20 -10.35
C SER A 92 -16.16 -14.09 -9.68
N LEU A 93 -16.19 -13.93 -8.37
CA LEU A 93 -15.03 -13.80 -7.50
C LEU A 93 -14.81 -15.13 -6.76
N GLY A 94 -13.61 -15.66 -6.84
CA GLY A 94 -13.14 -16.82 -6.08
C GLY A 94 -12.16 -16.40 -4.99
N ILE A 95 -12.30 -16.96 -3.80
CA ILE A 95 -11.35 -16.83 -2.69
C ILE A 95 -10.83 -18.20 -2.33
N GLY A 96 -9.52 -18.39 -2.35
CA GLY A 96 -8.85 -19.60 -1.89
C GLY A 96 -8.71 -19.67 -0.37
N ASP A 97 -7.70 -20.38 0.11
CA ASP A 97 -7.44 -20.49 1.55
C ASP A 97 -6.72 -19.25 2.10
N VAL A 98 -7.45 -18.14 2.13
CA VAL A 98 -6.98 -16.84 2.68
C VAL A 98 -8.13 -16.12 3.37
N SER A 99 -7.85 -15.40 4.45
CA SER A 99 -8.80 -14.48 5.06
C SER A 99 -8.68 -13.11 4.44
N VAL A 100 -9.74 -12.64 3.78
CA VAL A 100 -9.80 -11.35 3.12
C VAL A 100 -10.82 -10.48 3.84
N ASP A 101 -10.44 -9.25 4.19
CA ASP A 101 -11.33 -8.31 4.86
C ASP A 101 -12.27 -7.62 3.87
N LYS A 102 -11.72 -7.28 2.70
CA LYS A 102 -12.41 -6.58 1.63
C LYS A 102 -11.75 -6.86 0.28
N VAL A 103 -12.53 -6.90 -0.78
CA VAL A 103 -12.05 -6.87 -2.17
C VAL A 103 -12.61 -5.61 -2.83
N ILE A 104 -11.74 -4.83 -3.43
CA ILE A 104 -12.11 -3.66 -4.23
C ILE A 104 -12.13 -4.14 -5.68
N VAL A 105 -13.31 -4.12 -6.28
CA VAL A 105 -13.52 -4.49 -7.69
C VAL A 105 -13.57 -3.22 -8.51
N GLY A 106 -12.58 -3.01 -9.37
CA GLY A 106 -12.52 -1.90 -10.31
C GLY A 106 -13.01 -2.34 -11.69
N VAL A 107 -13.97 -1.63 -12.24
CA VAL A 107 -14.52 -1.88 -13.58
C VAL A 107 -14.23 -0.66 -14.44
N SER A 108 -13.63 -0.88 -15.60
CA SER A 108 -13.24 0.16 -16.53
C SER A 108 -13.95 0.01 -17.86
N SER A 109 -14.45 1.13 -18.35
CA SER A 109 -14.96 1.31 -19.70
C SER A 109 -14.36 2.58 -20.31
N PRO A 110 -14.46 2.82 -21.62
CA PRO A 110 -13.92 4.03 -22.26
C PRO A 110 -14.50 5.33 -21.69
N ALA A 111 -15.74 5.29 -21.19
CA ALA A 111 -16.44 6.47 -20.71
C ALA A 111 -16.29 6.69 -19.20
N GLU A 112 -16.11 5.62 -18.41
CA GLU A 112 -16.19 5.71 -16.95
C GLU A 112 -15.42 4.57 -16.25
N ILE A 113 -15.01 4.85 -15.00
CA ILE A 113 -14.44 3.84 -14.11
C ILE A 113 -15.27 3.79 -12.84
N LYS A 114 -15.70 2.61 -12.45
CA LYS A 114 -16.46 2.37 -11.22
C LYS A 114 -15.73 1.43 -10.29
N SER A 115 -15.97 1.56 -8.99
CA SER A 115 -15.30 0.76 -7.96
C SER A 115 -16.28 0.25 -6.94
N TYR A 116 -16.28 -1.05 -6.68
CA TYR A 116 -17.21 -1.74 -5.79
C TYR A 116 -16.45 -2.40 -4.64
N PRO A 117 -16.50 -1.83 -3.42
CA PRO A 117 -15.86 -2.41 -2.24
C PRO A 117 -16.76 -3.48 -1.61
N ILE A 118 -16.45 -4.74 -1.81
CA ILE A 118 -17.15 -5.88 -1.22
C ILE A 118 -16.42 -6.31 0.06
N THR A 119 -17.13 -6.38 1.18
CA THR A 119 -16.59 -6.77 2.48
C THR A 119 -16.99 -8.19 2.87
N ASN A 120 -16.35 -8.74 3.90
CA ASN A 120 -16.73 -10.01 4.51
C ASN A 120 -17.99 -9.91 5.40
N ILE A 121 -18.52 -8.71 5.62
CA ILE A 121 -19.75 -8.45 6.35
C ILE A 121 -20.87 -8.28 5.32
N ALA A 122 -21.95 -9.05 5.50
CA ALA A 122 -23.13 -8.99 4.66
C ALA A 122 -23.79 -7.60 4.70
N GLY A 123 -24.16 -7.08 3.55
CA GLY A 123 -24.78 -5.77 3.43
C GLY A 123 -25.03 -5.36 1.99
N THR A 124 -25.43 -4.11 1.80
CA THR A 124 -25.57 -3.52 0.48
C THR A 124 -24.24 -2.92 0.02
N VAL A 125 -23.91 -3.13 -1.24
CA VAL A 125 -22.75 -2.49 -1.89
C VAL A 125 -23.33 -1.55 -2.96
N PRO A 126 -23.10 -0.23 -2.86
CA PRO A 126 -23.59 0.71 -3.87
C PRO A 126 -23.12 0.29 -5.27
N GLY A 127 -24.06 0.22 -6.21
CA GLY A 127 -23.79 -0.17 -7.59
C GLY A 127 -23.75 -1.67 -7.87
N LEU A 128 -23.95 -2.52 -6.86
CA LEU A 128 -24.18 -3.96 -7.05
C LEU A 128 -25.62 -4.33 -6.71
N ASP A 129 -26.14 -5.32 -7.40
CA ASP A 129 -27.49 -5.83 -7.19
C ASP A 129 -27.52 -6.82 -6.01
N GLY A 130 -28.47 -6.60 -5.10
CA GLY A 130 -28.68 -7.42 -3.91
C GLY A 130 -28.48 -6.70 -2.58
N SER A 131 -29.14 -7.21 -1.55
CA SER A 131 -29.14 -6.63 -0.20
C SER A 131 -28.25 -7.37 0.80
N ASP A 132 -27.80 -8.57 0.47
CA ASP A 132 -26.99 -9.44 1.33
C ASP A 132 -25.66 -9.81 0.63
N LEU A 133 -24.97 -8.77 0.21
CA LEU A 133 -23.69 -8.93 -0.48
C LEU A 133 -22.56 -9.06 0.53
N LYS A 134 -21.82 -10.15 0.44
CA LYS A 134 -20.59 -10.40 1.20
C LYS A 134 -19.59 -11.12 0.31
N LEU A 135 -18.32 -11.09 0.68
CA LEU A 135 -17.29 -11.93 0.06
C LEU A 135 -17.65 -13.41 0.16
N PRO A 136 -17.21 -14.24 -0.82
CA PRO A 136 -17.28 -15.69 -0.67
C PRO A 136 -16.46 -16.13 0.54
N ASP A 137 -16.85 -17.25 1.13
CA ASP A 137 -16.07 -17.89 2.18
C ASP A 137 -14.76 -18.47 1.61
N LYS A 138 -13.84 -18.89 2.45
CA LYS A 138 -12.60 -19.56 2.03
C LYS A 138 -12.89 -20.76 1.14
N ASN A 139 -12.10 -20.90 0.08
CA ASN A 139 -12.22 -21.94 -0.93
C ASN A 139 -13.58 -21.97 -1.64
N ALA A 140 -14.23 -20.81 -1.75
CA ALA A 140 -15.52 -20.65 -2.38
C ALA A 140 -15.51 -19.54 -3.45
N GLY A 141 -16.53 -19.55 -4.30
CA GLY A 141 -16.79 -18.51 -5.29
C GLY A 141 -18.18 -17.93 -5.15
N LYS A 142 -18.35 -16.69 -5.54
CA LYS A 142 -19.65 -16.01 -5.59
C LYS A 142 -19.73 -15.09 -6.79
N THR A 143 -20.88 -15.10 -7.46
CA THR A 143 -21.16 -14.23 -8.60
C THR A 143 -21.92 -13.00 -8.14
N TYR A 144 -21.58 -11.86 -8.71
CA TYR A 144 -22.17 -10.55 -8.46
C TYR A 144 -22.61 -9.95 -9.79
N THR A 145 -23.66 -9.12 -9.71
CA THR A 145 -24.15 -8.37 -10.87
C THR A 145 -24.16 -6.89 -10.50
N THR A 146 -23.79 -6.02 -11.43
CA THR A 146 -23.89 -4.58 -11.22
C THR A 146 -25.33 -4.13 -11.41
N ALA A 147 -25.85 -3.35 -10.44
CA ALA A 147 -27.07 -2.57 -10.60
C ALA A 147 -26.80 -1.28 -11.41
N ASP A 148 -25.57 -0.84 -11.40
CA ASP A 148 -25.10 0.31 -12.17
C ASP A 148 -25.11 -0.01 -13.67
N ILE A 149 -25.52 0.97 -14.44
CA ILE A 149 -25.52 0.94 -15.90
C ILE A 149 -24.26 1.66 -16.41
N PHE A 150 -23.58 1.06 -17.36
CA PHE A 150 -22.46 1.64 -18.08
C PHE A 150 -22.92 2.15 -19.45
N ASN A 151 -22.49 3.36 -19.82
CA ASN A 151 -22.85 4.01 -21.09
C ASN A 151 -21.92 3.62 -22.24
N SER A 152 -20.97 2.73 -21.99
CA SER A 152 -20.08 2.18 -23.00
C SER A 152 -19.71 0.75 -22.64
N LYS A 153 -19.31 -0.03 -23.64
CA LYS A 153 -18.87 -1.41 -23.45
C LYS A 153 -17.77 -1.48 -22.41
N ILE A 154 -17.86 -2.48 -21.54
CA ILE A 154 -16.88 -2.68 -20.46
C ILE A 154 -15.63 -3.33 -21.03
N ASP A 155 -14.48 -2.71 -20.82
CA ASP A 155 -13.19 -3.17 -21.33
C ASP A 155 -12.50 -4.14 -20.38
N SER A 156 -12.48 -3.80 -19.10
CA SER A 156 -11.74 -4.60 -18.12
C SER A 156 -12.35 -4.54 -16.72
N ILE A 157 -12.08 -5.59 -15.98
CA ILE A 157 -12.33 -5.69 -14.54
C ILE A 157 -11.04 -6.13 -13.85
N GLN A 158 -10.75 -5.52 -12.70
CA GLN A 158 -9.61 -5.87 -11.86
C GLN A 158 -10.01 -5.95 -10.40
N ILE A 159 -9.32 -6.77 -9.64
CA ILE A 159 -9.58 -6.96 -8.23
C ILE A 159 -8.34 -6.66 -7.38
N THR A 160 -8.59 -5.97 -6.28
CA THR A 160 -7.57 -5.57 -5.32
C THR A 160 -8.01 -6.02 -3.93
N PRO A 161 -7.41 -7.07 -3.36
CA PRO A 161 -7.77 -7.54 -2.03
C PRO A 161 -7.17 -6.64 -0.94
N VAL A 162 -7.86 -6.58 0.19
CA VAL A 162 -7.40 -6.00 1.45
C VAL A 162 -7.31 -7.12 2.47
N ILE A 163 -6.11 -7.37 2.98
CA ILE A 163 -5.80 -8.48 3.89
C ILE A 163 -5.17 -7.89 5.15
N SER A 164 -5.74 -8.21 6.32
CA SER A 164 -5.28 -7.66 7.61
C SER A 164 -5.22 -6.12 7.63
N GLY A 165 -6.19 -5.48 6.99
CA GLY A 165 -6.26 -4.02 6.86
C GLY A 165 -5.29 -3.40 5.85
N VAL A 166 -4.49 -4.21 5.15
CA VAL A 166 -3.51 -3.75 4.14
C VAL A 166 -4.08 -3.97 2.74
N GLN A 167 -4.12 -2.91 1.95
CA GLN A 167 -4.48 -3.01 0.54
C GLN A 167 -3.30 -3.57 -0.26
N CYS A 168 -3.53 -4.70 -0.91
CA CYS A 168 -2.54 -5.36 -1.76
C CYS A 168 -2.51 -4.74 -3.17
N SER A 169 -1.62 -5.21 -4.01
CA SER A 169 -1.66 -4.91 -5.45
C SER A 169 -2.84 -5.63 -6.11
N VAL A 170 -3.15 -5.28 -7.36
CA VAL A 170 -4.10 -6.02 -8.18
C VAL A 170 -3.71 -7.50 -8.20
N SER A 171 -4.63 -8.37 -7.77
CA SER A 171 -4.37 -9.82 -7.72
C SER A 171 -4.75 -10.52 -9.00
N ASP A 172 -5.82 -10.07 -9.65
CA ASP A 172 -6.25 -10.62 -10.94
C ASP A 172 -7.00 -9.57 -11.76
N SER A 173 -7.02 -9.76 -13.08
CA SER A 173 -7.75 -8.92 -14.02
C SER A 173 -8.27 -9.71 -15.20
N VAL A 174 -9.40 -9.27 -15.74
CA VAL A 174 -9.97 -9.79 -16.99
C VAL A 174 -10.11 -8.61 -17.95
N GLU A 175 -9.47 -8.73 -19.08
CA GLU A 175 -9.56 -7.80 -20.20
C GLU A 175 -10.39 -8.42 -21.33
N GLN A 176 -10.97 -7.58 -22.19
CA GLN A 176 -11.79 -8.01 -23.31
C GLN A 176 -12.97 -8.91 -22.87
N ILE A 177 -13.77 -8.38 -21.94
CA ILE A 177 -14.91 -9.09 -21.37
C ILE A 177 -15.89 -9.48 -22.49
N ALA A 178 -16.32 -10.74 -22.52
CA ALA A 178 -17.26 -11.26 -23.51
C ALA A 178 -18.72 -10.93 -23.11
N SER A 179 -19.64 -10.98 -24.08
CA SER A 179 -21.09 -10.91 -23.79
C SER A 179 -21.55 -12.20 -23.14
N CYS A 180 -22.47 -12.08 -22.16
CA CYS A 180 -23.07 -13.24 -21.47
C CYS A 180 -23.87 -14.14 -22.44
N THR A 181 -24.42 -13.60 -23.50
CA THR A 181 -25.14 -14.37 -24.53
C THR A 181 -24.24 -15.36 -25.27
N MET A 182 -22.96 -15.06 -25.43
CA MET A 182 -21.99 -15.95 -26.07
C MET A 182 -21.49 -17.08 -25.16
N MET A 183 -21.71 -16.97 -23.85
CA MET A 183 -21.29 -17.99 -22.88
C MET A 183 -22.34 -19.08 -22.62
N GLY A 184 -23.54 -18.94 -23.14
CA GLY A 184 -24.65 -19.88 -22.98
C GLY A 184 -24.78 -20.96 -24.06
N GLU A 185 -23.90 -20.99 -25.06
CA GLU A 185 -23.89 -21.98 -26.13
C GLU A 185 -22.84 -23.11 -25.91
N PHE A 186 -22.92 -23.78 -24.76
CA PHE A 186 -22.18 -25.03 -24.52
C PHE A 186 -23.11 -26.15 -24.09
#